data_cc3fa3c9a75d695adc0a952d9d079266
#
_entry.id   cc3fa3c9a75d695adc0a952d9d079266
#
_cell.length_a   1.000
_cell.length_b   1.000
_cell.length_c   1.000
_cell.angle_alpha   90.00
_cell.angle_beta   90.00
_cell.angle_gamma   90.00
#
_symmetry.space_group_name_H-M   'P 1'
#
loop_
_entity.id
_entity.type
_entity.pdbx_description
1 polymer ?
#
loop_
_entity_poly.entity_id
_entity_poly.type
_entity_poly.pdbx_seq_one_letter_code
_entity_poly.pdbx_strand_id
1 'polypeptide(L)'
;MDSKLFALEVLNNYQRKKIDESNDEEFYSDPKFVYHLDANFRQNLSDLYEREIDNYSTVLDLMSSWDSYLPKGKKYKKVIGHGLNKQELEKNKIFDSYWIQNVNSSKQIPLYKESVNYCLMVAAWQYLQYPENLTKEIARILSREGKIIIAFSNRAFWHKAPNIWTSSTEEERVKYVRKVLISNGFNEPKIIKKFTEPALNIFNFLNKDPFYCLIATKE
;
A
#
# COMPACT_ATOMS: atom_id res chain seq x y z
N MET A 1 16.15 28.60 -0.47
CA MET A 1 15.56 27.62 -1.42
C MET A 1 15.12 26.44 -0.60
N ASP A 2 13.81 26.22 -0.50
CA ASP A 2 13.26 25.16 0.34
C ASP A 2 13.66 23.79 -0.19
N SER A 3 14.61 23.14 0.49
CA SER A 3 15.00 21.74 0.27
C SER A 3 13.82 20.73 0.43
N LYS A 4 12.66 21.23 0.83
CA LYS A 4 11.43 20.47 1.02
C LYS A 4 10.64 20.20 -0.27
N LEU A 5 11.05 20.76 -1.43
CA LEU A 5 10.26 20.65 -2.67
C LEU A 5 10.44 19.32 -3.42
N PHE A 6 11.56 18.63 -3.24
CA PHE A 6 11.86 17.38 -3.96
C PHE A 6 11.89 16.19 -3.01
N ALA A 7 11.44 15.03 -3.51
CA ALA A 7 11.57 13.77 -2.80
C ALA A 7 13.06 13.39 -2.67
N LEU A 8 13.45 12.87 -1.49
CA LEU A 8 14.80 12.36 -1.29
C LEU A 8 14.90 10.96 -1.90
N GLU A 9 15.76 10.83 -2.92
CA GLU A 9 15.96 9.55 -3.58
C GLU A 9 16.62 8.51 -2.66
N VAL A 10 16.03 7.35 -2.59
CA VAL A 10 16.50 6.18 -1.82
C VAL A 10 16.96 5.08 -2.76
N LEU A 11 16.31 4.95 -3.92
CA LEU A 11 16.60 3.93 -4.92
C LEU A 11 17.45 4.50 -6.05
N ASN A 12 18.38 3.68 -6.54
CA ASN A 12 19.07 3.94 -7.80
C ASN A 12 18.31 3.38 -9.02
N ASN A 13 18.75 3.70 -10.24
CA ASN A 13 18.07 3.31 -11.46
C ASN A 13 17.99 1.77 -11.66
N TYR A 14 19.00 1.01 -11.21
CA TYR A 14 18.97 -0.45 -11.30
C TYR A 14 17.88 -1.03 -10.39
N GLN A 15 17.75 -0.52 -9.19
CA GLN A 15 16.77 -0.96 -8.21
C GLN A 15 15.33 -0.72 -8.66
N ARG A 16 15.10 0.29 -9.52
CA ARG A 16 13.78 0.64 -10.07
C ARG A 16 13.34 -0.24 -11.24
N LYS A 17 14.26 -0.93 -11.92
CA LYS A 17 13.96 -1.76 -13.09
C LYS A 17 13.09 -2.94 -12.72
N LYS A 18 12.15 -3.29 -13.62
CA LYS A 18 11.32 -4.49 -13.58
C LYS A 18 11.83 -5.51 -14.61
N ILE A 19 11.44 -6.76 -14.48
CA ILE A 19 11.65 -7.77 -15.53
C ILE A 19 10.74 -7.44 -16.73
N ASP A 20 9.49 -7.08 -16.44
CA ASP A 20 8.50 -6.68 -17.43
C ASP A 20 8.23 -5.17 -17.29
N GLU A 21 8.82 -4.38 -18.18
CA GLU A 21 8.65 -2.92 -18.29
C GLU A 21 7.46 -2.53 -19.16
N SER A 22 6.63 -3.49 -19.63
CA SER A 22 5.42 -3.18 -20.38
C SER A 22 4.42 -2.35 -19.55
N ASN A 23 3.49 -1.70 -20.25
CA ASN A 23 2.53 -0.81 -19.61
C ASN A 23 1.74 -1.50 -18.50
N ASP A 24 1.81 -0.99 -17.27
CA ASP A 24 1.07 -1.52 -16.13
C ASP A 24 -0.46 -1.42 -16.35
N GLU A 25 -0.95 -0.43 -17.09
CA GLU A 25 -2.38 -0.26 -17.39
C GLU A 25 -2.92 -1.43 -18.25
N GLU A 26 -2.10 -1.94 -19.19
CA GLU A 26 -2.45 -3.12 -19.98
C GLU A 26 -2.45 -4.38 -19.12
N PHE A 27 -1.45 -4.55 -18.26
CA PHE A 27 -1.36 -5.70 -17.36
C PHE A 27 -2.55 -5.80 -16.39
N TYR A 28 -3.06 -4.66 -15.92
CA TYR A 28 -4.22 -4.57 -15.02
C TYR A 28 -5.55 -4.32 -15.74
N SER A 29 -5.61 -4.37 -17.09
CA SER A 29 -6.84 -4.13 -17.86
C SER A 29 -7.93 -5.18 -17.58
N ASP A 30 -7.55 -6.45 -17.43
CA ASP A 30 -8.46 -7.53 -17.08
C ASP A 30 -8.74 -7.57 -15.58
N PRO A 31 -10.02 -7.48 -15.15
CA PRO A 31 -10.37 -7.47 -13.74
C PRO A 31 -10.09 -8.82 -13.06
N LYS A 32 -9.55 -8.76 -11.84
CA LYS A 32 -9.19 -9.93 -11.04
C LYS A 32 -9.99 -9.96 -9.73
N PHE A 33 -11.20 -10.53 -9.77
CA PHE A 33 -12.07 -10.68 -8.60
C PHE A 33 -11.67 -11.86 -7.71
N VAL A 34 -10.40 -11.93 -7.36
CA VAL A 34 -9.82 -12.98 -6.52
C VAL A 34 -9.09 -12.37 -5.31
N TYR A 35 -9.05 -13.11 -4.22
CA TYR A 35 -8.22 -12.71 -3.09
C TYR A 35 -6.79 -13.18 -3.30
N HIS A 36 -5.87 -12.23 -3.46
CA HIS A 36 -4.44 -12.52 -3.58
C HIS A 36 -3.78 -12.84 -2.24
N LEU A 37 -4.42 -12.46 -1.14
CA LEU A 37 -3.98 -12.68 0.24
C LEU A 37 -4.89 -13.69 0.93
N ASP A 38 -4.34 -14.53 1.80
CA ASP A 38 -5.10 -15.54 2.50
C ASP A 38 -6.08 -14.94 3.54
N ALA A 39 -6.98 -15.78 4.05
CA ALA A 39 -8.01 -15.34 5.01
C ALA A 39 -7.41 -14.82 6.31
N ASN A 40 -6.30 -15.42 6.77
CA ASN A 40 -5.63 -15.01 8.01
C ASN A 40 -4.97 -13.63 7.87
N PHE A 41 -4.32 -13.37 6.73
CA PHE A 41 -3.77 -12.04 6.43
C PHE A 41 -4.87 -10.99 6.41
N ARG A 42 -5.97 -11.25 5.69
CA ARG A 42 -7.12 -10.33 5.57
C ARG A 42 -7.77 -10.05 6.91
N GLN A 43 -7.92 -11.06 7.79
CA GLN A 43 -8.44 -10.88 9.14
C GLN A 43 -7.51 -10.03 10.00
N ASN A 44 -6.20 -10.32 10.00
CA ASN A 44 -5.20 -9.52 10.71
C ASN A 44 -5.22 -8.06 10.27
N LEU A 45 -5.43 -7.80 8.99
CA LEU A 45 -5.51 -6.46 8.43
C LEU A 45 -6.80 -5.75 8.88
N SER A 46 -7.94 -6.40 8.81
CA SER A 46 -9.22 -5.85 9.27
C SER A 46 -9.20 -5.52 10.76
N ASP A 47 -8.66 -6.42 11.60
CA ASP A 47 -8.48 -6.18 13.03
C ASP A 47 -7.53 -5.01 13.31
N LEU A 48 -6.49 -4.86 12.49
CA LEU A 48 -5.59 -3.72 12.57
C LEU A 48 -6.32 -2.42 12.25
N TYR A 49 -7.07 -2.37 11.17
CA TYR A 49 -7.85 -1.21 10.76
C TYR A 49 -8.91 -0.81 11.80
N GLU A 50 -9.52 -1.80 12.47
CA GLU A 50 -10.46 -1.53 13.56
C GLU A 50 -9.82 -0.75 14.70
N ARG A 51 -8.56 -1.06 15.03
CA ARG A 51 -7.82 -0.40 16.12
C ARG A 51 -7.15 0.91 15.73
N GLU A 52 -6.62 1.01 14.51
CA GLU A 52 -5.73 2.13 14.11
C GLU A 52 -6.47 3.26 13.37
N ILE A 53 -7.64 2.99 12.77
CA ILE A 53 -8.42 3.99 12.04
C ILE A 53 -9.52 4.53 12.94
N ASP A 54 -9.60 5.83 13.10
CA ASP A 54 -10.65 6.47 13.89
C ASP A 54 -11.98 6.54 13.12
N ASN A 55 -13.10 6.50 13.87
CA ASN A 55 -14.40 6.76 13.28
C ASN A 55 -14.46 8.18 12.67
N TYR A 56 -15.27 8.33 11.65
CA TYR A 56 -15.47 9.60 10.92
C TYR A 56 -14.23 10.16 10.23
N SER A 57 -13.26 9.30 9.94
CA SER A 57 -12.06 9.63 9.17
C SER A 57 -12.32 9.61 7.67
N THR A 58 -11.56 10.43 6.94
CA THR A 58 -11.40 10.31 5.48
C THR A 58 -10.25 9.34 5.20
N VAL A 59 -10.54 8.26 4.50
CA VAL A 59 -9.60 7.18 4.17
C VAL A 59 -9.36 7.14 2.67
N LEU A 60 -8.10 7.07 2.28
CA LEU A 60 -7.66 6.77 0.91
C LEU A 60 -7.14 5.33 0.87
N ASP A 61 -7.74 4.49 0.03
CA ASP A 61 -7.22 3.16 -0.31
C ASP A 61 -6.51 3.23 -1.65
N LEU A 62 -5.18 3.31 -1.60
CA LEU A 62 -4.31 3.63 -2.73
C LEU A 62 -3.77 2.34 -3.38
N MET A 63 -3.87 2.25 -4.70
CA MET A 63 -3.55 1.06 -5.50
C MET A 63 -4.41 -0.15 -5.07
N SER A 64 -5.67 0.10 -4.86
CA SER A 64 -6.68 -0.84 -4.39
C SER A 64 -7.32 -1.63 -5.55
N SER A 65 -8.21 -2.52 -5.18
CA SER A 65 -8.99 -3.37 -6.05
C SER A 65 -10.45 -3.46 -5.54
N TRP A 66 -11.11 -4.59 -5.76
CA TRP A 66 -12.53 -4.81 -5.46
C TRP A 66 -12.87 -5.01 -3.97
N ASP A 67 -11.88 -5.11 -3.09
CA ASP A 67 -12.04 -5.21 -1.63
C ASP A 67 -10.93 -4.43 -0.91
N SER A 68 -11.31 -3.59 0.05
CA SER A 68 -10.39 -2.78 0.87
C SER A 68 -10.06 -3.40 2.22
N TYR A 69 -10.69 -4.51 2.57
CA TYR A 69 -10.60 -5.16 3.90
C TYR A 69 -10.95 -4.25 5.08
N LEU A 70 -11.57 -3.11 4.82
CA LEU A 70 -12.01 -2.17 5.84
C LEU A 70 -13.15 -2.77 6.69
N PRO A 71 -13.14 -2.58 8.02
CA PRO A 71 -14.20 -3.07 8.91
C PRO A 71 -15.57 -2.53 8.53
N LYS A 72 -16.55 -3.43 8.30
CA LYS A 72 -17.91 -3.06 7.85
C LYS A 72 -18.72 -2.30 8.89
N GLY A 73 -18.42 -2.47 10.18
CA GLY A 73 -19.13 -1.81 11.28
C GLY A 73 -18.63 -0.41 11.59
N LYS A 74 -17.49 -0.01 11.02
CA LYS A 74 -16.86 1.28 11.27
C LYS A 74 -17.49 2.40 10.45
N LYS A 75 -17.63 3.57 11.03
CA LYS A 75 -18.19 4.74 10.36
C LYS A 75 -17.07 5.60 9.78
N TYR A 76 -17.03 5.73 8.47
CA TYR A 76 -16.09 6.59 7.75
C TYR A 76 -16.79 7.90 7.37
N LYS A 77 -16.07 9.01 7.36
CA LYS A 77 -16.54 10.27 6.78
C LYS A 77 -16.55 10.17 5.26
N LYS A 78 -15.50 9.59 4.70
CA LYS A 78 -15.35 9.32 3.27
C LYS A 78 -14.31 8.23 3.05
N VAL A 79 -14.57 7.32 2.11
CA VAL A 79 -13.62 6.34 1.62
C VAL A 79 -13.37 6.59 0.14
N ILE A 80 -12.13 6.82 -0.22
CA ILE A 80 -11.70 7.15 -1.57
C ILE A 80 -10.85 6.00 -2.10
N GLY A 81 -11.22 5.44 -3.25
CA GLY A 81 -10.48 4.38 -3.91
C GLY A 81 -9.54 4.91 -4.98
N HIS A 82 -8.44 4.20 -5.22
CA HIS A 82 -7.57 4.42 -6.37
C HIS A 82 -7.00 3.09 -6.86
N GLY A 83 -6.91 2.92 -8.17
CA GLY A 83 -6.31 1.73 -8.80
C GLY A 83 -6.21 1.87 -10.30
N LEU A 84 -5.92 0.76 -10.99
CA LEU A 84 -5.78 0.73 -12.44
C LEU A 84 -6.96 0.07 -13.16
N ASN A 85 -7.81 -0.70 -12.45
CA ASN A 85 -8.94 -1.37 -13.06
C ASN A 85 -10.27 -0.77 -12.59
N LYS A 86 -11.01 -0.19 -13.52
CA LYS A 86 -12.30 0.47 -13.25
C LYS A 86 -13.34 -0.50 -12.69
N GLN A 87 -13.46 -1.70 -13.27
CA GLN A 87 -14.48 -2.68 -12.87
C GLN A 87 -14.24 -3.20 -11.45
N GLU A 88 -12.97 -3.36 -11.06
CA GLU A 88 -12.61 -3.74 -9.70
C GLU A 88 -13.01 -2.65 -8.70
N LEU A 89 -12.68 -1.37 -8.99
CA LEU A 89 -13.03 -0.26 -8.12
C LEU A 89 -14.55 -0.04 -8.03
N GLU A 90 -15.30 -0.21 -9.11
CA GLU A 90 -16.78 -0.14 -9.11
C GLU A 90 -17.43 -1.26 -8.30
N LYS A 91 -16.77 -2.42 -8.23
CA LYS A 91 -17.22 -3.54 -7.40
C LYS A 91 -17.05 -3.29 -5.91
N ASN A 92 -16.10 -2.47 -5.53
CA ASN A 92 -15.81 -2.15 -4.13
C ASN A 92 -16.83 -1.15 -3.57
N LYS A 93 -17.84 -1.65 -2.90
CA LYS A 93 -19.01 -0.88 -2.43
C LYS A 93 -18.72 0.04 -1.24
N ILE A 94 -17.51 0.00 -0.67
CA ILE A 94 -17.14 0.90 0.41
C ILE A 94 -16.67 2.27 -0.10
N PHE A 95 -16.32 2.38 -1.38
CA PHE A 95 -15.86 3.65 -1.97
C PHE A 95 -17.01 4.63 -2.19
N ASP A 96 -16.89 5.83 -1.64
CA ASP A 96 -17.73 6.98 -1.98
C ASP A 96 -17.34 7.62 -3.31
N SER A 97 -16.05 7.52 -3.64
CA SER A 97 -15.47 7.97 -4.91
C SER A 97 -14.17 7.24 -5.21
N TYR A 98 -13.80 7.19 -6.48
CA TYR A 98 -12.52 6.63 -6.89
C TYR A 98 -11.98 7.34 -8.14
N TRP A 99 -10.70 7.12 -8.45
CA TRP A 99 -10.08 7.53 -9.71
C TRP A 99 -9.10 6.48 -10.21
N ILE A 100 -8.82 6.53 -11.52
CA ILE A 100 -7.88 5.64 -12.22
C ILE A 100 -6.62 6.43 -12.55
N GLN A 101 -5.47 5.93 -12.16
CA GLN A 101 -4.19 6.58 -12.42
C GLN A 101 -3.03 5.60 -12.22
N ASN A 102 -2.04 5.64 -13.11
CA ASN A 102 -0.79 4.94 -12.88
C ASN A 102 0.17 5.84 -12.08
N VAL A 103 0.40 5.51 -10.82
CA VAL A 103 1.28 6.27 -9.92
C VAL A 103 2.76 6.13 -10.25
N ASN A 104 3.17 5.18 -11.08
CA ASN A 104 4.53 5.07 -11.58
C ASN A 104 4.80 6.09 -12.72
N SER A 105 3.78 6.47 -13.48
CA SER A 105 3.89 7.46 -14.56
C SER A 105 3.45 8.86 -14.15
N SER A 106 2.56 8.99 -13.16
CA SER A 106 2.08 10.28 -12.67
C SER A 106 2.71 10.66 -11.33
N LYS A 107 3.16 11.90 -11.22
CA LYS A 107 3.84 12.41 -10.02
C LYS A 107 2.91 13.05 -9.00
N GLN A 108 1.63 13.26 -9.31
CA GLN A 108 0.71 14.01 -8.45
C GLN A 108 -0.59 13.23 -8.22
N ILE A 109 -1.01 13.16 -6.96
CA ILE A 109 -2.32 12.65 -6.55
C ILE A 109 -3.37 13.77 -6.68
N PRO A 110 -4.54 13.55 -7.35
CA PRO A 110 -5.55 14.58 -7.57
C PRO A 110 -6.42 14.84 -6.33
N LEU A 111 -5.78 14.99 -5.18
CA LEU A 111 -6.42 15.33 -3.90
C LEU A 111 -5.78 16.59 -3.34
N TYR A 112 -6.57 17.37 -2.59
CA TYR A 112 -6.07 18.56 -1.91
C TYR A 112 -5.09 18.23 -0.79
N LYS A 113 -4.20 19.19 -0.50
CA LYS A 113 -3.33 19.12 0.68
C LYS A 113 -4.19 18.92 1.95
N GLU A 114 -3.73 18.04 2.84
CA GLU A 114 -4.33 17.82 4.17
C GLU A 114 -5.82 17.40 4.13
N SER A 115 -6.22 16.66 3.09
CA SER A 115 -7.61 16.25 2.86
C SER A 115 -7.93 14.82 3.29
N VAL A 116 -6.93 14.03 3.72
CA VAL A 116 -7.04 12.61 4.05
C VAL A 116 -6.46 12.35 5.45
N ASN A 117 -7.12 11.53 6.25
CA ASN A 117 -6.61 11.15 7.58
C ASN A 117 -5.75 9.88 7.52
N TYR A 118 -6.14 8.91 6.71
CA TYR A 118 -5.44 7.63 6.55
C TYR A 118 -5.24 7.30 5.09
N CYS A 119 -4.01 6.94 4.73
CA CYS A 119 -3.69 6.36 3.42
C CYS A 119 -3.32 4.89 3.60
N LEU A 120 -4.03 4.00 2.93
CA LEU A 120 -3.84 2.55 3.00
C LEU A 120 -3.18 2.08 1.72
N MET A 121 -2.22 1.14 1.85
CA MET A 121 -1.61 0.44 0.73
C MET A 121 -1.44 -1.03 1.08
N VAL A 122 -2.18 -1.90 0.41
CA VAL A 122 -2.19 -3.34 0.70
C VAL A 122 -1.72 -4.12 -0.52
N ALA A 123 -0.66 -4.92 -0.37
CA ALA A 123 -0.06 -5.70 -1.46
C ALA A 123 0.22 -4.86 -2.73
N ALA A 124 0.59 -3.60 -2.55
CA ALA A 124 0.70 -2.58 -3.59
C ALA A 124 2.10 -1.95 -3.66
N TRP A 125 2.73 -1.70 -2.52
CA TRP A 125 4.05 -1.06 -2.44
C TRP A 125 5.11 -1.77 -3.29
N GLN A 126 5.03 -3.08 -3.39
CA GLN A 126 5.95 -3.93 -4.16
C GLN A 126 6.00 -3.63 -5.66
N TYR A 127 5.13 -2.80 -6.19
CA TYR A 127 5.08 -2.44 -7.62
C TYR A 127 5.53 -1.00 -7.91
N LEU A 128 5.95 -0.26 -6.87
CA LEU A 128 6.38 1.13 -7.02
C LEU A 128 7.81 1.23 -7.56
N GLN A 129 7.97 1.91 -8.70
CA GLN A 129 9.29 2.25 -9.26
C GLN A 129 9.81 3.58 -8.68
N TYR A 130 8.91 4.49 -8.29
CA TYR A 130 9.23 5.80 -7.74
C TYR A 130 8.55 6.04 -6.39
N PRO A 131 8.82 5.19 -5.38
CA PRO A 131 8.14 5.24 -4.09
C PRO A 131 8.38 6.56 -3.35
N GLU A 132 9.53 7.20 -3.55
CA GLU A 132 9.87 8.46 -2.90
C GLU A 132 8.92 9.60 -3.32
N ASN A 133 8.65 9.70 -4.62
CA ASN A 133 7.73 10.70 -5.16
C ASN A 133 6.31 10.48 -4.64
N LEU A 134 5.85 9.23 -4.67
CA LEU A 134 4.52 8.87 -4.16
C LEU A 134 4.41 9.13 -2.65
N THR A 135 5.44 8.76 -1.88
CA THR A 135 5.47 8.98 -0.41
C THR A 135 5.36 10.46 -0.08
N LYS A 136 6.06 11.32 -0.82
CA LYS A 136 5.98 12.77 -0.64
C LYS A 136 4.59 13.32 -0.97
N GLU A 137 3.95 12.82 -2.03
CA GLU A 137 2.57 13.17 -2.36
C GLU A 137 1.58 12.69 -1.30
N ILE A 138 1.77 11.48 -0.77
CA ILE A 138 0.97 10.98 0.35
C ILE A 138 1.14 11.89 1.57
N ALA A 139 2.36 12.29 1.91
CA ALA A 139 2.60 13.25 3.00
C ALA A 139 1.91 14.61 2.73
N ARG A 140 1.84 15.08 1.48
CA ARG A 140 1.13 16.31 1.12
C ARG A 140 -0.37 16.22 1.37
N ILE A 141 -1.01 15.12 0.97
CA ILE A 141 -2.47 14.95 1.08
C ILE A 141 -2.95 14.54 2.46
N LEU A 142 -2.10 13.89 3.26
CA LEU A 142 -2.42 13.55 4.64
C LEU A 142 -2.60 14.80 5.50
N SER A 143 -3.62 14.80 6.34
CA SER A 143 -3.83 15.79 7.38
C SER A 143 -2.66 15.82 8.37
N ARG A 144 -2.62 16.84 9.20
CA ARG A 144 -1.67 16.87 10.32
C ARG A 144 -1.89 15.62 11.19
N GLU A 145 -0.82 14.94 11.56
CA GLU A 145 -0.85 13.66 12.26
C GLU A 145 -1.54 12.51 11.50
N GLY A 146 -1.85 12.72 10.21
CA GLY A 146 -2.40 11.67 9.36
C GLY A 146 -1.41 10.51 9.19
N LYS A 147 -1.93 9.31 8.99
CA LYS A 147 -1.13 8.08 8.95
C LYS A 147 -1.14 7.41 7.60
N ILE A 148 -0.01 6.83 7.23
CA ILE A 148 0.08 5.81 6.18
C ILE A 148 0.15 4.42 6.82
N ILE A 149 -0.61 3.45 6.26
CA ILE A 149 -0.60 2.04 6.67
C ILE A 149 -0.26 1.21 5.43
N ILE A 150 0.91 0.58 5.44
CA ILE A 150 1.40 -0.25 4.34
C ILE A 150 1.44 -1.69 4.83
N ALA A 151 0.69 -2.59 4.16
CA ALA A 151 0.68 -4.01 4.49
C ALA A 151 1.04 -4.86 3.28
N PHE A 152 1.88 -5.86 3.46
CA PHE A 152 2.29 -6.78 2.41
C PHE A 152 2.63 -8.17 2.95
N SER A 153 2.62 -9.16 2.06
CA SER A 153 3.13 -10.52 2.27
C SER A 153 4.36 -10.76 1.41
N ASN A 154 4.78 -12.00 1.31
CA ASN A 154 5.83 -12.42 0.37
C ASN A 154 5.32 -12.63 -1.07
N ARG A 155 4.01 -12.49 -1.32
CA ARG A 155 3.42 -12.64 -2.65
C ARG A 155 3.62 -11.39 -3.50
N ALA A 156 3.96 -11.59 -4.77
CA ALA A 156 4.00 -10.53 -5.78
C ALA A 156 3.88 -11.12 -7.18
N PHE A 157 3.43 -10.30 -8.13
CA PHE A 157 3.66 -10.54 -9.56
C PHE A 157 5.11 -10.18 -9.85
N TRP A 158 6.02 -11.13 -9.71
CA TRP A 158 7.47 -10.92 -9.72
C TRP A 158 7.97 -10.14 -10.93
N HIS A 159 7.40 -10.38 -12.12
CA HIS A 159 7.80 -9.67 -13.33
C HIS A 159 7.46 -8.17 -13.29
N LYS A 160 6.42 -7.79 -12.56
CA LYS A 160 5.96 -6.39 -12.38
C LYS A 160 6.54 -5.70 -11.15
N ALA A 161 7.26 -6.43 -10.30
CA ALA A 161 7.93 -5.86 -9.14
C ALA A 161 9.35 -5.39 -9.50
N PRO A 162 9.79 -4.20 -9.04
CA PRO A 162 11.13 -3.70 -9.28
C PRO A 162 12.21 -4.53 -8.56
N ASN A 163 13.45 -4.45 -9.07
CA ASN A 163 14.58 -5.22 -8.57
C ASN A 163 14.82 -5.08 -7.08
N ILE A 164 14.60 -3.90 -6.51
CA ILE A 164 14.71 -3.72 -5.04
C ILE A 164 13.81 -4.69 -4.28
N TRP A 165 12.62 -4.99 -4.81
CA TRP A 165 11.69 -5.91 -4.18
C TRP A 165 12.06 -7.38 -4.43
N THR A 166 12.38 -7.71 -5.69
CA THR A 166 12.64 -9.10 -6.11
C THR A 166 13.99 -9.64 -5.62
N SER A 167 15.00 -8.78 -5.44
CA SER A 167 16.32 -9.17 -4.93
C SER A 167 16.45 -9.10 -3.41
N SER A 168 15.45 -8.58 -2.70
CA SER A 168 15.50 -8.40 -1.25
C SER A 168 14.82 -9.53 -0.49
N THR A 169 15.37 -9.87 0.66
CA THR A 169 14.68 -10.65 1.69
C THR A 169 13.51 -9.86 2.29
N GLU A 170 12.62 -10.53 2.99
CA GLU A 170 11.46 -9.89 3.65
C GLU A 170 11.89 -8.82 4.67
N GLU A 171 12.97 -9.07 5.41
CA GLU A 171 13.55 -8.10 6.34
C GLU A 171 14.13 -6.87 5.63
N GLU A 172 14.78 -7.06 4.49
CA GLU A 172 15.32 -5.97 3.67
C GLU A 172 14.19 -5.15 3.06
N ARG A 173 13.07 -5.77 2.66
CA ARG A 173 11.87 -5.06 2.19
C ARG A 173 11.30 -4.15 3.28
N VAL A 174 11.18 -4.63 4.51
CA VAL A 174 10.75 -3.81 5.65
C VAL A 174 11.69 -2.63 5.87
N LYS A 175 13.01 -2.86 5.87
CA LYS A 175 14.02 -1.80 6.02
C LYS A 175 13.96 -0.77 4.88
N TYR A 176 13.76 -1.24 3.66
CA TYR A 176 13.62 -0.39 2.49
C TYR A 176 12.39 0.52 2.58
N VAL A 177 11.22 -0.06 2.85
CA VAL A 177 9.96 0.71 3.02
C VAL A 177 10.12 1.75 4.14
N ARG A 178 10.65 1.34 5.30
CA ARG A 178 10.96 2.24 6.42
C ARG A 178 11.85 3.41 5.98
N LYS A 179 12.94 3.13 5.26
CA LYS A 179 13.89 4.16 4.79
C LYS A 179 13.18 5.18 3.88
N VAL A 180 12.36 4.72 2.93
CA VAL A 180 11.61 5.62 2.03
C VAL A 180 10.67 6.52 2.82
N LEU A 181 9.93 5.98 3.79
CA LEU A 181 8.98 6.75 4.61
C LEU A 181 9.70 7.86 5.37
N ILE A 182 10.74 7.53 6.15
CA ILE A 182 11.49 8.49 6.96
C ILE A 182 12.13 9.58 6.09
N SER A 183 12.70 9.20 4.95
CA SER A 183 13.35 10.16 4.03
C SER A 183 12.36 11.12 3.36
N ASN A 184 11.06 10.86 3.40
CA ASN A 184 10.06 11.60 2.63
C ASN A 184 8.85 12.10 3.45
N GLY A 185 9.08 12.48 4.72
CA GLY A 185 8.11 13.25 5.51
C GLY A 185 7.27 12.44 6.49
N PHE A 186 7.78 11.29 6.94
CA PHE A 186 7.13 10.48 7.95
C PHE A 186 8.05 10.21 9.13
N ASN A 187 7.49 10.14 10.32
CA ASN A 187 8.16 9.68 11.53
C ASN A 187 8.56 8.19 11.44
N GLU A 188 9.34 7.74 12.40
CA GLU A 188 9.71 6.32 12.53
C GLU A 188 8.46 5.42 12.54
N PRO A 189 8.31 4.48 11.59
CA PRO A 189 7.13 3.64 11.52
C PRO A 189 7.08 2.60 12.63
N LYS A 190 5.89 2.36 13.19
CA LYS A 190 5.57 1.16 13.94
C LYS A 190 5.56 -0.04 12.99
N ILE A 191 6.38 -1.05 13.25
CA ILE A 191 6.49 -2.25 12.44
C ILE A 191 5.78 -3.40 13.14
N ILE A 192 4.86 -4.06 12.45
CA ILE A 192 4.11 -5.23 12.93
C ILE A 192 4.42 -6.39 12.00
N LYS A 193 4.85 -7.51 12.59
CA LYS A 193 5.13 -8.77 11.91
C LYS A 193 4.35 -9.87 12.58
N LYS A 194 3.62 -10.68 11.81
CA LYS A 194 2.97 -11.87 12.30
C LYS A 194 3.32 -13.03 11.37
N PHE A 195 3.92 -14.03 11.94
CA PHE A 195 4.19 -15.30 11.29
C PHE A 195 3.16 -16.30 11.80
N THR A 196 2.61 -17.11 10.92
CA THR A 196 1.80 -18.22 11.39
C THR A 196 2.74 -19.35 11.75
N GLU A 197 2.75 -19.74 13.03
CA GLU A 197 3.44 -20.95 13.47
C GLU A 197 3.01 -22.13 12.59
N PRO A 198 3.94 -22.97 12.11
CA PRO A 198 3.58 -24.19 11.42
C PRO A 198 2.71 -25.02 12.37
N ALA A 199 1.44 -25.19 12.02
CA ALA A 199 0.59 -26.11 12.77
C ALA A 199 1.24 -27.50 12.70
N LEU A 200 1.35 -28.19 13.83
CA LEU A 200 1.89 -29.55 13.97
C LEU A 200 1.12 -30.62 13.13
N ASN A 201 0.14 -30.22 12.38
CA ASN A 201 -0.63 -31.07 11.46
C ASN A 201 0.01 -31.08 10.08
N ILE A 202 0.64 -32.19 9.75
CA ILE A 202 1.34 -32.54 8.50
C ILE A 202 0.48 -32.30 7.23
N PHE A 203 -0.83 -32.16 7.35
CA PHE A 203 -1.76 -31.88 6.24
C PHE A 203 -2.09 -30.39 6.02
N ASN A 204 -1.64 -29.46 6.85
CA ASN A 204 -1.88 -28.03 6.74
C ASN A 204 -0.62 -27.23 6.35
N PHE A 205 0.24 -27.76 5.50
CA PHE A 205 1.30 -27.03 4.81
C PHE A 205 0.77 -26.12 3.69
N LEU A 206 -0.41 -25.55 3.86
CA LEU A 206 -0.79 -24.40 3.05
C LEU A 206 0.04 -23.23 3.57
N ASN A 207 0.99 -22.78 2.72
CA ASN A 207 1.81 -21.60 2.98
C ASN A 207 0.91 -20.44 3.35
N LYS A 208 0.81 -20.15 4.65
CA LYS A 208 0.07 -19.00 5.13
C LYS A 208 0.88 -17.74 4.81
N ASP A 209 0.22 -16.70 4.38
CA ASP A 209 0.85 -15.44 4.04
C ASP A 209 1.46 -14.80 5.29
N PRO A 210 2.77 -14.52 5.34
CA PRO A 210 3.35 -13.72 6.40
C PRO A 210 2.75 -12.31 6.36
N PHE A 211 2.47 -11.74 7.52
CA PHE A 211 1.89 -10.42 7.65
C PHE A 211 2.96 -9.41 8.07
N TYR A 212 3.29 -8.50 7.17
CA TYR A 212 4.15 -7.35 7.43
C TYR A 212 3.32 -6.08 7.31
N CYS A 213 3.39 -5.21 8.32
CA CYS A 213 2.72 -3.92 8.27
C CYS A 213 3.60 -2.82 8.87
N LEU A 214 3.68 -1.68 8.18
CA LEU A 214 4.31 -0.47 8.65
C LEU A 214 3.25 0.63 8.79
N ILE A 215 3.21 1.28 9.94
CA ILE A 215 2.33 2.41 10.23
C ILE A 215 3.20 3.60 10.56
N ALA A 216 3.11 4.65 9.77
CA ALA A 216 3.86 5.87 9.99
C ALA A 216 2.95 7.09 10.04
N THR A 217 3.26 8.03 10.94
CA THR A 217 2.57 9.31 11.05
C THR A 217 3.33 10.36 10.24
N LYS A 218 2.61 11.23 9.55
CA LYS A 218 3.19 12.39 8.87
C LYS A 218 3.88 13.32 9.89
N GLU A 219 5.06 13.83 9.56
CA GLU A 219 5.75 14.88 10.29
C GLU A 219 5.01 16.23 10.29
#